data_46769c7db3a80c7c88c2eb45326625c1
#
_entry.id   46769c7db3a80c7c88c2eb45326625c1
#
_cell.length_a   1.000
_cell.length_b   1.000
_cell.length_c   1.000
_cell.angle_alpha   90.00
_cell.angle_beta   90.00
_cell.angle_gamma   90.00
#
_symmetry.space_group_name_H-M   'P 1'
#
loop_
_entity.id
_entity.type
_entity.pdbx_description
1 polymer ?
#
loop_
_entity_poly.entity_id
_entity_poly.type
_entity_poly.pdbx_seq_one_letter_code
_entity_poly.pdbx_strand_id
1 'polypeptide(L)'
;MEDALGVIRLLEGIPYHQRVTLSDGIQIRFLDAGHLLGSASIELWLTEDGVTKKLLFSGDIGNIHQPLINDPEYPESADYVIMESTYGDRSHGPKPDYVPELAKIIQETLDRGGNLVIPSFAVGRTQEMLYFIREIKAEHLVHGHGEFPVYVDSPLAVEATNIFRDHQKECYDSDAAALLAQGINPILFPGLKLSITSDESKAINFNETPKVIISASGMCDAGRIKHHLKHNLWRQESTVLFVGYQAVGTLGRALIGGAKEVKLFQEEVHVNAHIIQFPGMSGHADQEGPVSYTHLRAHETVLDL
;
A
#
# COMPACT_ATOMS: atom_id res chain seq x y z
N MET A 1 11.91 -21.90 10.81
CA MET A 1 12.70 -21.30 9.69
C MET A 1 12.95 -22.34 8.60
N GLU A 2 13.36 -23.56 8.94
CA GLU A 2 13.60 -24.64 7.97
C GLU A 2 12.34 -25.03 7.18
N ASP A 3 11.20 -25.16 7.85
CA ASP A 3 9.91 -25.44 7.21
C ASP A 3 9.50 -24.32 6.23
N ALA A 4 9.70 -23.05 6.60
CA ALA A 4 9.42 -21.92 5.71
C ALA A 4 10.30 -21.93 4.46
N LEU A 5 11.60 -22.25 4.60
CA LEU A 5 12.50 -22.43 3.46
C LEU A 5 12.10 -23.64 2.60
N GLY A 6 11.54 -24.68 3.22
CA GLY A 6 10.98 -25.84 2.53
C GLY A 6 9.81 -25.45 1.63
N VAL A 7 8.87 -24.64 2.13
CA VAL A 7 7.71 -24.15 1.36
C VAL A 7 8.18 -23.28 0.17
N ILE A 8 9.11 -22.35 0.39
CA ILE A 8 9.62 -21.47 -0.69
C ILE A 8 10.16 -22.27 -1.88
N ARG A 9 10.79 -23.41 -1.64
CA ARG A 9 11.33 -24.28 -2.72
C ARG A 9 10.24 -24.97 -3.55
N LEU A 10 9.00 -25.01 -3.05
CA LEU A 10 7.85 -25.61 -3.71
C LEU A 10 6.98 -24.59 -4.44
N LEU A 11 7.31 -23.28 -4.32
CA LEU A 11 6.59 -22.23 -5.00
C LEU A 11 6.96 -22.22 -6.49
N GLU A 12 5.95 -22.25 -7.33
CA GLU A 12 6.07 -22.06 -8.78
C GLU A 12 5.37 -20.78 -9.18
N GLY A 13 6.08 -19.87 -9.85
CA GLY A 13 5.51 -18.65 -10.39
C GLY A 13 4.69 -18.93 -11.64
N ILE A 14 3.45 -18.47 -11.69
CA ILE A 14 2.58 -18.57 -12.86
C ILE A 14 2.27 -17.13 -13.32
N PRO A 15 2.59 -16.77 -14.57
CA PRO A 15 2.23 -15.47 -15.14
C PRO A 15 0.71 -15.28 -15.20
N TYR A 16 0.25 -14.02 -15.15
CA TYR A 16 -1.13 -13.68 -15.44
C TYR A 16 -1.57 -14.23 -16.81
N HIS A 17 -2.85 -14.53 -16.95
CA HIS A 17 -3.50 -15.04 -18.18
C HIS A 17 -3.07 -16.45 -18.62
N GLN A 18 -2.01 -17.02 -18.02
CA GLN A 18 -1.60 -18.38 -18.35
C GLN A 18 -2.55 -19.39 -17.70
N ARG A 19 -3.20 -20.21 -18.52
CA ARG A 19 -4.02 -21.33 -18.02
C ARG A 19 -3.12 -22.54 -17.72
N VAL A 20 -3.18 -23.04 -16.51
CA VAL A 20 -2.35 -24.13 -16.01
C VAL A 20 -3.24 -25.30 -15.56
N THR A 21 -2.89 -26.50 -15.96
CA THR A 21 -3.52 -27.73 -15.47
C THR A 21 -2.81 -28.22 -14.22
N LEU A 22 -3.50 -28.26 -13.08
CA LEU A 22 -2.96 -28.75 -11.80
C LEU A 22 -3.08 -30.27 -11.68
N SER A 23 -4.19 -30.82 -12.15
CA SER A 23 -4.46 -32.25 -12.22
C SER A 23 -5.57 -32.52 -13.23
N ASP A 24 -5.90 -33.80 -13.47
CA ASP A 24 -7.03 -34.16 -14.33
C ASP A 24 -8.31 -33.46 -13.85
N GLY A 25 -8.95 -32.71 -14.74
CA GLY A 25 -10.17 -31.97 -14.47
C GLY A 25 -10.01 -30.68 -13.68
N ILE A 26 -8.78 -30.26 -13.28
CA ILE A 26 -8.55 -29.03 -12.50
C ILE A 26 -7.60 -28.10 -13.26
N GLN A 27 -8.10 -26.93 -13.63
CA GLN A 27 -7.29 -25.88 -14.28
C GLN A 27 -7.47 -24.56 -13.57
N ILE A 28 -6.43 -23.74 -13.58
CA ILE A 28 -6.45 -22.38 -13.00
C ILE A 28 -5.90 -21.34 -13.98
N ARG A 29 -6.28 -20.09 -13.76
CA ARG A 29 -5.69 -18.90 -14.37
C ARG A 29 -5.73 -17.74 -13.38
N PHE A 30 -4.69 -16.92 -13.39
CA PHE A 30 -4.63 -15.70 -12.60
C PHE A 30 -4.93 -14.49 -13.48
N LEU A 31 -5.73 -13.55 -12.95
CA LEU A 31 -5.99 -12.22 -13.51
C LEU A 31 -5.50 -11.17 -12.52
N ASP A 32 -5.00 -10.04 -13.00
CA ASP A 32 -4.57 -8.96 -12.11
C ASP A 32 -5.75 -8.44 -11.29
N ALA A 33 -5.66 -8.52 -9.97
CA ALA A 33 -6.69 -8.00 -9.07
C ALA A 33 -6.53 -6.50 -8.78
N GLY A 34 -5.45 -5.85 -9.25
CA GLY A 34 -5.20 -4.41 -9.14
C GLY A 34 -5.10 -3.89 -7.70
N HIS A 35 -4.92 -4.76 -6.71
CA HIS A 35 -4.87 -4.37 -5.29
C HIS A 35 -3.46 -4.06 -4.83
N LEU A 36 -2.54 -4.97 -5.06
CA LEU A 36 -1.11 -4.83 -4.81
C LEU A 36 -0.33 -5.43 -5.98
N LEU A 37 0.95 -5.14 -6.07
CA LEU A 37 1.83 -5.76 -7.05
C LEU A 37 1.76 -7.30 -6.92
N GLY A 38 1.34 -7.98 -7.99
CA GLY A 38 1.21 -9.43 -8.00
C GLY A 38 -0.07 -9.98 -7.36
N SER A 39 -1.02 -9.13 -6.93
CA SER A 39 -2.33 -9.58 -6.46
C SER A 39 -3.12 -10.23 -7.58
N ALA A 40 -3.88 -11.27 -7.30
CA ALA A 40 -4.58 -12.01 -8.34
C ALA A 40 -5.98 -12.44 -7.94
N SER A 41 -6.91 -12.29 -8.88
CA SER A 41 -8.14 -13.08 -8.91
C SER A 41 -7.85 -14.44 -9.54
N ILE A 42 -8.48 -15.49 -9.03
CA ILE A 42 -8.25 -16.86 -9.45
C ILE A 42 -9.48 -17.39 -10.17
N GLU A 43 -9.34 -17.71 -11.44
CA GLU A 43 -10.32 -18.51 -12.17
C GLU A 43 -9.94 -19.98 -12.02
N LEU A 44 -10.91 -20.79 -11.60
CA LEU A 44 -10.76 -22.24 -11.37
C LEU A 44 -11.80 -22.99 -12.22
N TRP A 45 -11.36 -23.87 -13.11
CA TRP A 45 -12.23 -24.78 -13.85
C TRP A 45 -12.15 -26.16 -13.24
N LEU A 46 -13.31 -26.69 -12.85
CA LEU A 46 -13.49 -28.05 -12.35
C LEU A 46 -14.31 -28.85 -13.33
N THR A 47 -13.75 -29.96 -13.80
CA THR A 47 -14.41 -30.87 -14.76
C THR A 47 -14.59 -32.24 -14.10
N GLU A 48 -15.84 -32.70 -13.99
CA GLU A 48 -16.21 -34.01 -13.51
C GLU A 48 -17.32 -34.56 -14.41
N ASP A 49 -17.25 -35.83 -14.79
CA ASP A 49 -18.21 -36.51 -15.66
C ASP A 49 -18.55 -35.74 -16.97
N GLY A 50 -17.56 -35.08 -17.53
CA GLY A 50 -17.72 -34.29 -18.76
C GLY A 50 -18.41 -32.94 -18.57
N VAL A 51 -18.76 -32.54 -17.35
CA VAL A 51 -19.32 -31.23 -17.02
C VAL A 51 -18.23 -30.35 -16.41
N THR A 52 -18.04 -29.16 -16.98
CA THR A 52 -17.09 -28.17 -16.43
C THR A 52 -17.85 -27.05 -15.75
N LYS A 53 -17.43 -26.70 -14.54
CA LYS A 53 -17.88 -25.52 -13.80
C LYS A 53 -16.71 -24.57 -13.60
N LYS A 54 -16.98 -23.27 -13.77
CA LYS A 54 -16.00 -22.19 -13.55
C LYS A 54 -16.30 -21.49 -12.24
N LEU A 55 -15.36 -21.53 -11.32
CA LEU A 55 -15.39 -20.78 -10.08
C LEU A 55 -14.45 -19.58 -10.21
N LEU A 56 -14.80 -18.49 -9.57
CA LEU A 56 -14.00 -17.29 -9.49
C LEU A 56 -13.80 -16.93 -8.03
N PHE A 57 -12.53 -16.80 -7.63
CA PHE A 57 -12.13 -16.23 -6.34
C PHE A 57 -11.54 -14.86 -6.60
N SER A 58 -12.16 -13.81 -6.05
CA SER A 58 -11.70 -12.45 -6.31
C SER A 58 -10.31 -12.15 -5.73
N GLY A 59 -9.95 -12.80 -4.62
CA GLY A 59 -8.92 -12.25 -3.77
C GLY A 59 -9.32 -10.85 -3.28
N ASP A 60 -8.35 -10.04 -2.89
CA ASP A 60 -8.56 -8.63 -2.58
C ASP A 60 -8.63 -7.83 -3.88
N ILE A 61 -9.76 -7.18 -4.15
CA ILE A 61 -10.01 -6.40 -5.37
C ILE A 61 -9.46 -4.99 -5.17
N GLY A 62 -8.64 -4.54 -6.11
CA GLY A 62 -8.07 -3.21 -6.11
C GLY A 62 -9.09 -2.12 -6.35
N ASN A 63 -8.81 -0.94 -5.83
CA ASN A 63 -9.54 0.26 -6.16
C ASN A 63 -9.07 0.78 -7.53
N ILE A 64 -9.99 1.25 -8.37
CA ILE A 64 -9.65 1.79 -9.69
C ILE A 64 -8.85 3.10 -9.59
N HIS A 65 -8.03 3.37 -10.62
CA HIS A 65 -7.21 4.58 -10.71
C HIS A 65 -6.29 4.79 -9.50
N GLN A 66 -5.72 3.70 -8.99
CA GLN A 66 -4.61 3.79 -8.07
C GLN A 66 -3.34 4.11 -8.87
N PRO A 67 -2.46 4.98 -8.37
CA PRO A 67 -1.23 5.26 -9.08
C PRO A 67 -0.30 4.05 -9.05
N LEU A 68 0.54 3.93 -10.07
CA LEU A 68 1.65 2.99 -10.18
C LEU A 68 1.29 1.59 -10.68
N ILE A 69 0.12 1.04 -10.32
CA ILE A 69 -0.28 -0.32 -10.71
C ILE A 69 -1.52 -0.31 -11.59
N ASN A 70 -1.69 -1.36 -12.38
CA ASN A 70 -2.86 -1.52 -13.24
C ASN A 70 -4.16 -1.58 -12.43
N ASP A 71 -5.24 -1.15 -13.05
CA ASP A 71 -6.60 -1.37 -12.53
C ASP A 71 -6.94 -2.87 -12.51
N PRO A 72 -7.87 -3.30 -11.62
CA PRO A 72 -8.29 -4.69 -11.57
C PRO A 72 -8.92 -5.15 -12.88
N GLU A 73 -8.56 -6.36 -13.30
CA GLU A 73 -9.18 -7.03 -14.44
C GLU A 73 -10.42 -7.79 -14.00
N TYR A 74 -11.47 -7.69 -14.81
CA TYR A 74 -12.72 -8.37 -14.56
C TYR A 74 -12.88 -9.58 -15.46
N PRO A 75 -13.22 -10.77 -14.91
CA PRO A 75 -13.46 -11.97 -15.72
C PRO A 75 -14.74 -11.84 -16.54
N GLU A 76 -14.79 -12.50 -17.71
CA GLU A 76 -15.96 -12.43 -18.60
C GLU A 76 -17.20 -13.12 -18.03
N SER A 77 -17.04 -14.24 -17.33
CA SER A 77 -18.13 -15.02 -16.73
C SER A 77 -17.62 -16.03 -15.71
N ALA A 78 -18.47 -16.46 -14.79
CA ALA A 78 -18.25 -17.59 -13.89
C ALA A 78 -19.59 -18.26 -13.57
N ASP A 79 -19.57 -19.57 -13.22
CA ASP A 79 -20.75 -20.26 -12.68
C ASP A 79 -20.92 -19.88 -11.18
N TYR A 80 -19.81 -19.70 -10.45
CA TYR A 80 -19.81 -19.34 -9.04
C TYR A 80 -18.77 -18.27 -8.79
N VAL A 81 -19.11 -17.28 -7.93
CA VAL A 81 -18.21 -16.19 -7.53
C VAL A 81 -18.06 -16.19 -6.01
N ILE A 82 -16.84 -16.27 -5.53
CA ILE A 82 -16.45 -16.08 -4.14
C ILE A 82 -15.63 -14.79 -4.09
N MET A 83 -16.11 -13.77 -3.38
CA MET A 83 -15.49 -12.44 -3.42
C MET A 83 -15.39 -11.79 -2.05
N GLU A 84 -14.40 -10.89 -1.91
CA GLU A 84 -14.29 -10.03 -0.75
C GLU A 84 -15.47 -9.07 -0.60
N SER A 85 -15.66 -8.53 0.62
CA SER A 85 -16.60 -7.45 0.86
C SER A 85 -16.10 -6.45 1.93
N THR A 86 -14.81 -6.17 1.95
CA THR A 86 -14.14 -5.34 2.96
C THR A 86 -14.76 -3.96 3.08
N TYR A 87 -15.15 -3.34 1.96
CA TYR A 87 -15.87 -2.07 1.88
C TYR A 87 -17.20 -2.19 1.16
N GLY A 88 -17.83 -3.38 1.18
CA GLY A 88 -19.10 -3.62 0.51
C GLY A 88 -20.28 -2.83 1.07
N ASP A 89 -20.13 -2.21 2.25
CA ASP A 89 -21.16 -1.42 2.93
C ASP A 89 -21.00 0.11 2.76
N ARG A 90 -19.96 0.57 2.04
CA ARG A 90 -19.67 2.00 1.95
C ARG A 90 -18.89 2.37 0.69
N SER A 91 -19.02 3.63 0.28
CA SER A 91 -18.17 4.25 -0.74
C SER A 91 -17.01 5.01 -0.10
N HIS A 92 -15.86 5.04 -0.80
CA HIS A 92 -14.73 5.90 -0.40
C HIS A 92 -14.98 7.38 -0.63
N GLY A 93 -16.04 7.72 -1.39
CA GLY A 93 -16.30 9.08 -1.82
C GLY A 93 -15.31 9.58 -2.90
N PRO A 94 -15.38 10.85 -3.27
CA PRO A 94 -14.47 11.41 -4.26
C PRO A 94 -13.04 11.40 -3.71
N LYS A 95 -12.09 10.89 -4.52
CA LYS A 95 -10.67 10.93 -4.19
C LYS A 95 -10.19 12.38 -4.26
N PRO A 96 -9.55 12.91 -3.21
CA PRO A 96 -8.90 14.21 -3.30
C PRO A 96 -7.68 14.10 -4.21
N ASP A 97 -7.19 15.24 -4.69
CA ASP A 97 -5.87 15.32 -5.30
C ASP A 97 -4.82 15.24 -4.17
N TYR A 98 -4.21 14.06 -4.01
CA TYR A 98 -3.29 13.79 -2.90
C TYR A 98 -1.96 14.53 -3.04
N VAL A 99 -1.52 14.86 -4.26
CA VAL A 99 -0.20 15.49 -4.50
C VAL A 99 -0.13 16.89 -3.92
N PRO A 100 -1.05 17.83 -4.22
CA PRO A 100 -1.04 19.15 -3.61
C PRO A 100 -1.26 19.13 -2.09
N GLU A 101 -2.13 18.23 -1.60
CA GLU A 101 -2.38 18.12 -0.17
C GLU A 101 -1.17 17.60 0.59
N LEU A 102 -0.50 16.56 0.06
CA LEU A 102 0.74 16.04 0.63
C LEU A 102 1.86 17.09 0.58
N ALA A 103 2.00 17.81 -0.55
CA ALA A 103 2.96 18.89 -0.68
C ALA A 103 2.76 19.98 0.39
N LYS A 104 1.51 20.38 0.63
CA LYS A 104 1.16 21.34 1.69
C LYS A 104 1.54 20.82 3.08
N ILE A 105 1.23 19.55 3.40
CA ILE A 105 1.58 18.96 4.70
C ILE A 105 3.09 18.89 4.87
N ILE A 106 3.84 18.50 3.83
CA ILE A 106 5.30 18.51 3.85
C ILE A 106 5.81 19.93 4.11
N GLN A 107 5.36 20.91 3.31
CA GLN A 107 5.77 22.32 3.45
C GLN A 107 5.57 22.83 4.87
N GLU A 108 4.34 22.74 5.38
CA GLU A 108 3.99 23.24 6.71
C GLU A 108 4.79 22.55 7.83
N THR A 109 5.07 21.25 7.67
CA THR A 109 5.83 20.48 8.67
C THR A 109 7.32 20.89 8.66
N LEU A 110 7.92 20.99 7.48
CA LEU A 110 9.33 21.38 7.35
C LEU A 110 9.54 22.84 7.74
N ASP A 111 8.60 23.75 7.43
CA ASP A 111 8.64 25.17 7.84
C ASP A 111 8.66 25.34 9.37
N ARG A 112 7.96 24.45 10.09
CA ARG A 112 8.01 24.39 11.55
C ARG A 112 9.31 23.78 12.10
N GLY A 113 10.18 23.25 11.25
CA GLY A 113 11.40 22.55 11.65
C GLY A 113 11.13 21.11 12.17
N GLY A 114 9.97 20.55 11.87
CA GLY A 114 9.56 19.23 12.29
C GLY A 114 9.83 18.13 11.25
N ASN A 115 9.56 16.89 11.65
CA ASN A 115 9.57 15.73 10.78
C ASN A 115 8.15 15.33 10.39
N LEU A 116 7.94 14.96 9.12
CA LEU A 116 6.73 14.28 8.69
C LEU A 116 6.93 12.75 8.82
N VAL A 117 6.19 12.13 9.72
CA VAL A 117 6.23 10.68 9.93
C VAL A 117 4.99 10.04 9.31
N ILE A 118 5.19 9.09 8.40
CA ILE A 118 4.13 8.41 7.67
C ILE A 118 4.14 6.92 8.02
N PRO A 119 3.27 6.46 8.93
CA PRO A 119 3.04 5.04 9.14
C PRO A 119 2.47 4.42 7.87
N SER A 120 3.15 3.40 7.32
CA SER A 120 2.76 2.83 6.03
C SER A 120 2.96 1.32 6.00
N PHE A 121 2.10 0.62 5.26
CA PHE A 121 2.38 -0.77 4.92
C PHE A 121 3.59 -0.86 4.00
N ALA A 122 4.40 -1.91 4.19
CA ALA A 122 5.65 -2.09 3.47
C ALA A 122 5.44 -2.32 1.96
N VAL A 123 4.32 -2.95 1.61
CA VAL A 123 3.94 -3.26 0.21
C VAL A 123 2.76 -2.40 -0.20
N GLY A 124 2.80 -1.84 -1.39
CA GLY A 124 1.76 -1.02 -2.00
C GLY A 124 1.81 0.42 -1.51
N ARG A 125 1.32 0.71 -0.30
CA ARG A 125 1.17 2.07 0.22
C ARG A 125 2.48 2.85 0.32
N THR A 126 3.57 2.21 0.69
CA THR A 126 4.88 2.88 0.70
C THR A 126 5.29 3.32 -0.70
N GLN A 127 5.11 2.48 -1.71
CA GLN A 127 5.48 2.79 -3.10
C GLN A 127 4.58 3.88 -3.69
N GLU A 128 3.31 3.88 -3.35
CA GLU A 128 2.37 4.94 -3.74
C GLU A 128 2.77 6.31 -3.13
N MET A 129 3.18 6.33 -1.86
CA MET A 129 3.71 7.56 -1.24
C MET A 129 4.99 8.03 -1.92
N LEU A 130 5.87 7.12 -2.31
CA LEU A 130 7.07 7.47 -3.07
C LEU A 130 6.74 8.06 -4.44
N TYR A 131 5.71 7.52 -5.12
CA TYR A 131 5.22 8.04 -6.38
C TYR A 131 4.77 9.50 -6.25
N PHE A 132 3.91 9.82 -5.27
CA PHE A 132 3.47 11.18 -5.02
C PHE A 132 4.61 12.12 -4.62
N ILE A 133 5.54 11.68 -3.75
CA ILE A 133 6.67 12.52 -3.33
C ILE A 133 7.63 12.78 -4.49
N ARG A 134 7.83 11.80 -5.39
CA ARG A 134 8.60 12.01 -6.62
C ARG A 134 7.99 13.14 -7.46
N GLU A 135 6.68 13.14 -7.63
CA GLU A 135 5.97 14.18 -8.38
C GLU A 135 6.11 15.55 -7.70
N ILE A 136 5.87 15.62 -6.38
CA ILE A 136 6.06 16.84 -5.58
C ILE A 136 7.47 17.43 -5.77
N LYS A 137 8.50 16.58 -5.80
CA LYS A 137 9.88 17.01 -6.01
C LYS A 137 10.15 17.44 -7.46
N ALA A 138 9.62 16.69 -8.43
CA ALA A 138 9.80 16.99 -9.85
C ALA A 138 9.15 18.33 -10.24
N GLU A 139 8.00 18.65 -9.65
CA GLU A 139 7.26 19.88 -9.88
C GLU A 139 7.63 21.03 -8.92
N HIS A 140 8.60 20.77 -8.01
CA HIS A 140 9.07 21.75 -7.03
C HIS A 140 7.95 22.35 -6.15
N LEU A 141 6.96 21.55 -5.75
CA LEU A 141 5.81 22.01 -4.99
C LEU A 141 6.13 22.37 -3.53
N VAL A 142 7.30 21.99 -3.02
CA VAL A 142 7.81 22.38 -1.69
C VAL A 142 8.96 23.37 -1.86
N HIS A 143 8.84 24.52 -1.23
CA HIS A 143 9.76 25.64 -1.41
C HIS A 143 10.63 25.85 -0.16
N GLY A 144 11.84 26.38 -0.37
CA GLY A 144 12.74 26.76 0.73
C GLY A 144 13.51 25.63 1.41
N HIS A 145 13.22 24.36 1.08
CA HIS A 145 13.82 23.19 1.71
C HIS A 145 14.74 22.37 0.78
N GLY A 146 14.94 22.85 -0.46
CA GLY A 146 15.81 22.19 -1.46
C GLY A 146 15.46 20.71 -1.65
N GLU A 147 16.49 19.88 -1.71
CA GLU A 147 16.32 18.42 -1.77
C GLU A 147 16.08 17.83 -0.37
N PHE A 148 14.93 18.14 0.25
CA PHE A 148 14.58 17.60 1.56
C PHE A 148 14.69 16.07 1.59
N PRO A 149 15.28 15.49 2.68
CA PRO A 149 15.48 14.06 2.74
C PRO A 149 14.17 13.29 2.97
N VAL A 150 14.01 12.18 2.26
CA VAL A 150 12.93 11.22 2.44
C VAL A 150 13.53 9.87 2.79
N TYR A 151 13.10 9.29 3.90
CA TYR A 151 13.59 8.00 4.37
C TYR A 151 12.48 6.94 4.26
N VAL A 152 12.82 5.79 3.68
CA VAL A 152 12.07 4.55 3.86
C VAL A 152 12.80 3.70 4.87
N ASP A 153 12.28 3.64 6.09
CA ASP A 153 12.90 2.90 7.19
C ASP A 153 12.13 1.63 7.53
N SER A 154 12.26 0.66 6.63
CA SER A 154 11.71 -0.69 6.77
C SER A 154 12.43 -1.63 5.79
N PRO A 155 13.18 -2.64 6.27
CA PRO A 155 13.81 -3.62 5.38
C PRO A 155 12.83 -4.27 4.40
N LEU A 156 11.63 -4.63 4.88
CA LEU A 156 10.60 -5.23 4.04
C LEU A 156 10.10 -4.24 2.96
N ALA A 157 9.94 -2.95 3.29
CA ALA A 157 9.54 -1.96 2.31
C ALA A 157 10.62 -1.69 1.26
N VAL A 158 11.88 -1.77 1.64
CA VAL A 158 13.02 -1.68 0.70
C VAL A 158 13.00 -2.86 -0.28
N GLU A 159 12.84 -4.09 0.22
CA GLU A 159 12.73 -5.27 -0.63
C GLU A 159 11.50 -5.20 -1.55
N ALA A 160 10.34 -4.80 -1.03
CA ALA A 160 9.15 -4.58 -1.84
C ALA A 160 9.41 -3.54 -2.96
N THR A 161 10.08 -2.44 -2.67
CA THR A 161 10.43 -1.42 -3.66
C THR A 161 11.35 -1.96 -4.76
N ASN A 162 12.28 -2.88 -4.41
CA ASN A 162 13.11 -3.57 -5.39
C ASN A 162 12.26 -4.48 -6.29
N ILE A 163 11.32 -5.24 -5.72
CA ILE A 163 10.41 -6.10 -6.48
C ILE A 163 9.54 -5.27 -7.44
N PHE A 164 9.00 -4.14 -6.98
CA PHE A 164 8.27 -3.21 -7.85
C PHE A 164 9.11 -2.76 -9.05
N ARG A 165 10.39 -2.44 -8.82
CA ARG A 165 11.32 -2.07 -9.90
C ARG A 165 11.56 -3.22 -10.87
N ASP A 166 11.63 -4.46 -10.40
CA ASP A 166 11.97 -5.61 -11.23
C ASP A 166 10.77 -6.10 -12.07
N HIS A 167 9.52 -5.77 -11.68
CA HIS A 167 8.26 -6.16 -12.35
C HIS A 167 7.50 -5.01 -13.03
N GLN A 168 8.20 -3.94 -13.42
CA GLN A 168 7.62 -2.74 -14.02
C GLN A 168 6.78 -3.01 -15.27
N LYS A 169 7.21 -3.94 -16.12
CA LYS A 169 6.56 -4.18 -17.42
C LYS A 169 5.22 -4.88 -17.31
N GLU A 170 5.04 -5.66 -16.26
CA GLU A 170 3.85 -6.50 -16.09
C GLU A 170 2.78 -5.82 -15.24
N CYS A 171 3.19 -4.95 -14.32
CA CYS A 171 2.33 -4.49 -13.25
C CYS A 171 2.09 -2.98 -13.23
N TYR A 172 2.91 -2.18 -13.95
CA TYR A 172 2.75 -0.73 -13.92
C TYR A 172 1.65 -0.26 -14.86
N ASP A 173 0.89 0.74 -14.43
CA ASP A 173 -0.10 1.43 -15.22
C ASP A 173 0.53 2.24 -16.39
N SER A 174 -0.32 2.80 -17.24
CA SER A 174 0.12 3.57 -18.41
C SER A 174 0.96 4.79 -18.04
N ASP A 175 0.66 5.43 -16.90
CA ASP A 175 1.31 6.68 -16.49
C ASP A 175 2.72 6.40 -15.94
N ALA A 176 2.85 5.36 -15.10
CA ALA A 176 4.15 4.89 -14.63
C ALA A 176 5.02 4.35 -15.79
N ALA A 177 4.41 3.64 -16.75
CA ALA A 177 5.09 3.17 -17.95
C ALA A 177 5.56 4.35 -18.84
N ALA A 178 4.77 5.41 -18.97
CA ALA A 178 5.16 6.62 -19.71
C ALA A 178 6.35 7.35 -19.07
N LEU A 179 6.41 7.40 -17.72
CA LEU A 179 7.57 7.93 -17.00
C LEU A 179 8.83 7.12 -17.30
N LEU A 180 8.73 5.79 -17.24
CA LEU A 180 9.86 4.90 -17.56
C LEU A 180 10.36 5.07 -19.00
N ALA A 181 9.45 5.26 -19.97
CA ALA A 181 9.81 5.52 -21.36
C ALA A 181 10.59 6.83 -21.53
N GLN A 182 10.40 7.78 -20.63
CA GLN A 182 11.17 9.04 -20.55
C GLN A 182 12.47 8.90 -19.74
N GLY A 183 12.80 7.72 -19.24
CA GLY A 183 13.97 7.49 -18.37
C GLY A 183 13.76 7.96 -16.92
N ILE A 184 12.53 8.25 -16.52
CA ILE A 184 12.18 8.69 -15.17
C ILE A 184 11.72 7.48 -14.36
N ASN A 185 12.36 7.24 -13.22
CA ASN A 185 11.89 6.19 -12.30
C ASN A 185 10.67 6.69 -11.52
N PRO A 186 9.53 5.99 -11.50
CA PRO A 186 8.30 6.45 -10.85
C PRO A 186 8.38 6.55 -9.32
N ILE A 187 9.28 5.80 -8.68
CA ILE A 187 9.37 5.69 -7.21
C ILE A 187 10.75 6.00 -6.63
N LEU A 188 11.76 6.22 -7.48
CA LEU A 188 13.10 6.60 -7.03
C LEU A 188 13.42 8.02 -7.50
N PHE A 189 13.94 8.84 -6.62
CA PHE A 189 14.22 10.26 -6.86
C PHE A 189 15.40 10.76 -6.01
N PRO A 190 16.02 11.88 -6.35
CA PRO A 190 17.07 12.49 -5.53
C PRO A 190 16.57 12.80 -4.11
N GLY A 191 17.43 12.52 -3.12
CA GLY A 191 17.09 12.71 -1.69
C GLY A 191 16.34 11.54 -1.04
N LEU A 192 15.93 10.51 -1.79
CA LEU A 192 15.41 9.26 -1.22
C LEU A 192 16.56 8.46 -0.60
N LYS A 193 16.33 8.00 0.63
CA LYS A 193 17.27 7.16 1.41
C LYS A 193 16.55 5.92 1.92
N LEU A 194 17.08 4.76 1.60
CA LEU A 194 16.57 3.46 2.01
C LEU A 194 17.39 2.97 3.19
N SER A 195 16.74 2.67 4.33
CA SER A 195 17.39 2.23 5.57
C SER A 195 17.08 0.76 5.83
N ILE A 196 18.14 -0.05 5.91
CA ILE A 196 18.05 -1.51 6.13
C ILE A 196 18.52 -1.87 7.51
N THR A 197 19.62 -1.29 7.98
CA THR A 197 20.23 -1.65 9.27
C THR A 197 19.59 -0.92 10.45
N SER A 198 19.76 -1.49 11.64
CA SER A 198 19.29 -0.85 12.88
C SER A 198 20.02 0.45 13.20
N ASP A 199 21.31 0.55 12.82
CA ASP A 199 22.10 1.75 13.09
C ASP A 199 21.74 2.89 12.15
N GLU A 200 21.43 2.61 10.89
CA GLU A 200 20.83 3.60 9.97
C GLU A 200 19.49 4.12 10.51
N SER A 201 18.62 3.21 10.99
CA SER A 201 17.33 3.56 11.58
C SER A 201 17.47 4.48 12.80
N LYS A 202 18.41 4.17 13.69
CA LYS A 202 18.72 5.03 14.85
C LYS A 202 19.22 6.40 14.41
N ALA A 203 20.13 6.45 13.43
CA ALA A 203 20.71 7.69 12.92
C ALA A 203 19.64 8.66 12.37
N ILE A 204 18.54 8.16 11.79
CA ILE A 204 17.41 8.98 11.33
C ILE A 204 16.82 9.81 12.49
N ASN A 205 16.65 9.19 13.67
CA ASN A 205 16.04 9.86 14.83
C ASN A 205 16.95 10.89 15.49
N PHE A 206 18.28 10.74 15.36
CA PHE A 206 19.26 11.69 15.91
C PHE A 206 19.66 12.80 14.93
N ASN A 207 19.25 12.70 13.67
CA ASN A 207 19.47 13.74 12.69
C ASN A 207 18.41 14.85 12.87
N GLU A 208 18.84 16.09 13.14
CA GLU A 208 17.96 17.24 13.40
C GLU A 208 17.38 17.87 12.15
N THR A 209 17.94 17.59 10.94
CA THR A 209 17.41 18.11 9.68
C THR A 209 15.95 17.68 9.48
N PRO A 210 15.01 18.60 9.24
CA PRO A 210 13.63 18.27 8.91
C PRO A 210 13.54 17.31 7.72
N LYS A 211 12.69 16.30 7.81
CA LYS A 211 12.63 15.19 6.86
C LYS A 211 11.29 14.52 6.80
N VAL A 212 11.07 13.74 5.75
CA VAL A 212 9.96 12.78 5.64
C VAL A 212 10.46 11.40 6.01
N ILE A 213 9.71 10.67 6.86
CA ILE A 213 10.03 9.32 7.31
C ILE A 213 8.83 8.42 7.01
N ILE A 214 9.00 7.45 6.12
CA ILE A 214 8.01 6.41 5.81
C ILE A 214 8.47 5.12 6.47
N SER A 215 7.65 4.52 7.33
CA SER A 215 8.05 3.33 8.08
C SER A 215 6.88 2.41 8.39
N ALA A 216 7.12 1.11 8.37
CA ALA A 216 6.14 0.08 8.73
C ALA A 216 6.15 -0.17 10.27
N SER A 217 5.00 -0.53 10.84
CA SER A 217 3.72 -0.91 10.25
C SER A 217 2.76 0.27 10.09
N GLY A 218 1.81 0.15 9.16
CA GLY A 218 0.82 1.20 8.88
C GLY A 218 -0.16 1.48 10.01
N MET A 219 -0.38 0.53 10.94
CA MET A 219 -1.25 0.69 12.11
C MET A 219 -0.48 0.99 13.40
N CYS A 220 0.83 1.14 13.35
CA CYS A 220 1.74 1.51 14.44
C CYS A 220 1.90 0.45 15.56
N ASP A 221 1.40 -0.76 15.41
CA ASP A 221 1.46 -1.79 16.46
C ASP A 221 2.82 -2.49 16.55
N ALA A 222 3.56 -2.52 15.46
CA ALA A 222 4.86 -3.18 15.36
C ALA A 222 5.81 -2.38 14.44
N GLY A 223 7.07 -2.82 14.39
CA GLY A 223 8.06 -2.28 13.46
C GLY A 223 8.76 -1.01 13.93
N ARG A 224 9.59 -0.48 13.04
CA ARG A 224 10.45 0.69 13.32
C ARG A 224 9.66 1.97 13.50
N ILE A 225 8.46 2.06 12.94
CA ILE A 225 7.55 3.19 13.12
C ILE A 225 7.37 3.56 14.59
N LYS A 226 7.35 2.58 15.51
CA LYS A 226 7.18 2.85 16.94
C LYS A 226 8.35 3.66 17.53
N HIS A 227 9.57 3.46 17.02
CA HIS A 227 10.72 4.26 17.41
C HIS A 227 10.60 5.69 16.88
N HIS A 228 10.21 5.86 15.61
CA HIS A 228 9.99 7.19 15.05
C HIS A 228 8.87 7.94 15.76
N LEU A 229 7.77 7.27 16.11
CA LEU A 229 6.69 7.86 16.91
C LEU A 229 7.19 8.29 18.29
N LYS A 230 7.99 7.47 18.99
CA LYS A 230 8.55 7.84 20.28
C LYS A 230 9.40 9.12 20.21
N HIS A 231 10.14 9.33 19.11
CA HIS A 231 10.99 10.52 18.92
C HIS A 231 10.24 11.74 18.37
N ASN A 232 9.03 11.59 17.83
CA ASN A 232 8.33 12.68 17.15
C ASN A 232 6.99 13.06 17.77
N LEU A 233 6.28 12.17 18.49
CA LEU A 233 4.94 12.47 19.01
C LEU A 233 4.91 13.63 20.02
N TRP A 234 5.94 13.79 20.84
CA TRP A 234 6.02 14.86 21.82
C TRP A 234 6.40 16.22 21.23
N ARG A 235 6.87 16.25 19.99
CA ARG A 235 7.32 17.45 19.27
C ARG A 235 6.16 18.12 18.55
N GLN A 236 5.81 19.33 18.95
CA GLN A 236 4.72 20.10 18.33
C GLN A 236 5.01 20.53 16.88
N GLU A 237 6.29 20.54 16.47
CA GLU A 237 6.73 20.86 15.11
C GLU A 237 6.47 19.70 14.14
N SER A 238 6.43 18.46 14.66
CA SER A 238 6.31 17.25 13.85
C SER A 238 4.86 16.98 13.46
N THR A 239 4.69 16.25 12.36
CA THR A 239 3.39 15.74 11.90
C THR A 239 3.45 14.22 11.74
N VAL A 240 2.38 13.53 12.15
CA VAL A 240 2.13 12.12 11.81
C VAL A 240 0.97 12.07 10.82
N LEU A 241 1.22 11.56 9.62
CA LEU A 241 0.23 11.45 8.55
C LEU A 241 -0.18 9.99 8.36
N PHE A 242 -1.41 9.67 8.67
CA PHE A 242 -1.99 8.37 8.41
C PHE A 242 -2.54 8.29 6.99
N VAL A 243 -2.07 7.29 6.24
CA VAL A 243 -2.37 7.07 4.81
C VAL A 243 -3.10 5.74 4.58
N GLY A 244 -3.85 5.28 5.58
CA GLY A 244 -4.60 4.03 5.49
C GLY A 244 -5.53 3.84 6.67
N TYR A 245 -6.33 2.77 6.60
CA TYR A 245 -7.26 2.39 7.66
C TYR A 245 -6.54 2.07 8.96
N GLN A 246 -7.17 2.45 10.07
CA GLN A 246 -6.68 2.17 11.42
C GLN A 246 -7.71 1.33 12.17
N ALA A 247 -7.39 0.06 12.41
CA ALA A 247 -8.28 -0.89 13.09
C ALA A 247 -8.50 -0.51 14.56
N VAL A 248 -9.67 -0.84 15.07
CA VAL A 248 -9.99 -0.67 16.50
C VAL A 248 -8.99 -1.46 17.35
N GLY A 249 -8.49 -0.83 18.41
CA GLY A 249 -7.50 -1.43 19.33
C GLY A 249 -6.04 -1.16 18.94
N THR A 250 -5.76 -0.56 17.77
CA THR A 250 -4.39 -0.23 17.35
C THR A 250 -3.93 1.12 17.89
N LEU A 251 -2.60 1.30 17.99
CA LEU A 251 -2.01 2.58 18.36
C LEU A 251 -2.39 3.69 17.37
N GLY A 252 -2.37 3.40 16.07
CA GLY A 252 -2.79 4.35 15.04
C GLY A 252 -4.23 4.82 15.24
N ARG A 253 -5.16 3.90 15.60
CA ARG A 253 -6.54 4.25 15.92
C ARG A 253 -6.65 5.17 17.12
N ALA A 254 -5.85 4.94 18.17
CA ALA A 254 -5.83 5.82 19.35
C ALA A 254 -5.35 7.23 18.98
N LEU A 255 -4.30 7.34 18.14
CA LEU A 255 -3.75 8.63 17.70
C LEU A 255 -4.76 9.43 16.88
N ILE A 256 -5.38 8.84 15.86
CA ILE A 256 -6.42 9.54 15.06
C ILE A 256 -7.67 9.85 15.88
N GLY A 257 -7.93 9.08 16.94
CA GLY A 257 -9.00 9.34 17.92
C GLY A 257 -8.70 10.48 18.88
N GLY A 258 -7.54 11.14 18.76
CA GLY A 258 -7.18 12.31 19.57
C GLY A 258 -6.57 11.98 20.93
N ALA A 259 -5.98 10.80 21.11
CA ALA A 259 -5.24 10.46 22.33
C ALA A 259 -4.20 11.54 22.63
N LYS A 260 -4.15 12.00 23.89
CA LYS A 260 -3.18 13.02 24.36
C LYS A 260 -1.90 12.40 24.87
N GLU A 261 -1.97 11.14 25.25
CA GLU A 261 -0.85 10.33 25.74
C GLU A 261 -1.00 8.90 25.21
N VAL A 262 0.10 8.28 24.87
CA VAL A 262 0.16 6.89 24.44
C VAL A 262 1.34 6.18 25.07
N LYS A 263 1.25 4.84 25.19
CA LYS A 263 2.35 4.05 25.78
C LYS A 263 3.18 3.42 24.67
N LEU A 264 4.45 3.78 24.60
CA LEU A 264 5.45 3.23 23.68
C LEU A 264 6.63 2.66 24.46
N PHE A 265 6.94 1.38 24.24
CA PHE A 265 8.05 0.69 24.94
C PHE A 265 7.97 0.81 26.47
N GLN A 266 6.76 0.73 27.03
CA GLN A 266 6.44 0.89 28.46
C GLN A 266 6.61 2.32 29.02
N GLU A 267 6.96 3.30 28.20
CA GLU A 267 7.04 4.71 28.57
C GLU A 267 5.80 5.47 28.09
N GLU A 268 5.33 6.43 28.87
CA GLU A 268 4.26 7.36 28.48
C GLU A 268 4.86 8.45 27.59
N VAL A 269 4.20 8.71 26.46
CA VAL A 269 4.60 9.72 25.48
C VAL A 269 3.42 10.65 25.23
N HIS A 270 3.61 11.94 25.49
CA HIS A 270 2.62 12.96 25.15
C HIS A 270 2.48 13.11 23.63
N VAL A 271 1.26 13.37 23.18
CA VAL A 271 0.95 13.60 21.77
C VAL A 271 0.75 15.10 21.54
N ASN A 272 1.84 15.77 21.18
CA ASN A 272 1.88 17.19 20.82
C ASN A 272 1.99 17.39 19.30
N ALA A 273 2.45 16.37 18.58
CA ALA A 273 2.56 16.40 17.12
C ALA A 273 1.19 16.57 16.45
N HIS A 274 1.18 17.14 15.26
CA HIS A 274 -0.01 17.22 14.44
C HIS A 274 -0.36 15.83 13.92
N ILE A 275 -1.60 15.39 14.18
CA ILE A 275 -2.12 14.10 13.68
C ILE A 275 -3.04 14.38 12.51
N ILE A 276 -2.71 13.91 11.33
CA ILE A 276 -3.48 14.08 10.10
C ILE A 276 -3.80 12.71 9.53
N GLN A 277 -4.98 12.56 8.94
CA GLN A 277 -5.37 11.36 8.19
C GLN A 277 -5.84 11.78 6.80
N PHE A 278 -5.29 11.14 5.77
CA PHE A 278 -5.84 11.26 4.42
C PHE A 278 -7.11 10.43 4.29
N PRO A 279 -8.21 11.02 3.82
CA PRO A 279 -9.42 10.28 3.54
C PRO A 279 -9.27 9.44 2.26
N GLY A 280 -10.01 8.36 2.18
CA GLY A 280 -10.20 7.60 0.93
C GLY A 280 -8.99 6.81 0.41
N MET A 281 -7.86 6.81 1.12
CA MET A 281 -6.70 6.01 0.74
C MET A 281 -6.88 4.55 1.16
N SER A 282 -7.67 3.80 0.40
CA SER A 282 -7.81 2.34 0.56
C SER A 282 -7.27 1.62 -0.68
N GLY A 283 -6.58 0.51 -0.49
CA GLY A 283 -6.19 -0.39 -1.56
C GLY A 283 -7.38 -1.21 -2.09
N HIS A 284 -8.38 -1.49 -1.24
CA HIS A 284 -9.54 -2.27 -1.63
C HIS A 284 -10.55 -1.43 -2.41
N ALA A 285 -11.24 -2.08 -3.32
CA ALA A 285 -12.43 -1.52 -3.95
C ALA A 285 -13.49 -1.17 -2.91
N ASP A 286 -14.27 -0.12 -3.16
CA ASP A 286 -15.45 0.20 -2.38
C ASP A 286 -16.69 -0.58 -2.86
N GLN A 287 -17.89 -0.24 -2.36
CA GLN A 287 -19.12 -0.97 -2.71
C GLN A 287 -19.41 -1.03 -4.23
N GLU A 288 -18.91 -0.09 -5.02
CA GLU A 288 -19.16 -0.06 -6.47
C GLU A 288 -18.32 -1.10 -7.21
N GLY A 289 -17.11 -1.38 -6.77
CA GLY A 289 -16.23 -2.39 -7.33
C GLY A 289 -16.82 -3.81 -7.25
N PRO A 290 -17.17 -4.33 -6.06
CA PRO A 290 -17.86 -5.60 -5.90
C PRO A 290 -19.17 -5.70 -6.67
N VAL A 291 -19.99 -4.64 -6.66
CA VAL A 291 -21.25 -4.62 -7.43
C VAL A 291 -20.96 -4.74 -8.93
N SER A 292 -19.99 -4.02 -9.46
CA SER A 292 -19.57 -4.15 -10.86
C SER A 292 -19.07 -5.55 -11.18
N TYR A 293 -18.32 -6.15 -10.26
CA TYR A 293 -17.78 -7.50 -10.37
C TYR A 293 -18.90 -8.57 -10.46
N THR A 294 -19.97 -8.46 -9.66
CA THR A 294 -21.10 -9.38 -9.66
C THR A 294 -22.09 -9.13 -10.80
N HIS A 295 -22.34 -7.88 -11.18
CA HIS A 295 -23.24 -7.54 -12.28
C HIS A 295 -22.69 -7.95 -13.65
N LEU A 296 -21.38 -8.10 -13.73
CA LEU A 296 -20.76 -8.43 -14.99
C LEU A 296 -21.03 -9.85 -15.45
N ARG A 297 -21.60 -10.82 -14.65
CA ARG A 297 -22.02 -12.09 -15.28
C ARG A 297 -22.04 -13.36 -14.38
N ALA A 298 -22.31 -13.26 -13.08
CA ALA A 298 -22.62 -14.45 -12.30
C ALA A 298 -24.10 -14.84 -12.48
N HIS A 299 -24.38 -16.13 -12.78
CA HIS A 299 -25.74 -16.65 -12.83
C HIS A 299 -26.33 -16.85 -11.43
N GLU A 300 -25.50 -17.02 -10.41
CA GLU A 300 -25.92 -17.13 -9.01
C GLU A 300 -24.88 -16.46 -8.12
N THR A 301 -25.33 -15.66 -7.16
CA THR A 301 -24.49 -15.02 -6.14
C THR A 301 -24.79 -15.68 -4.81
N VAL A 302 -23.79 -16.30 -4.16
CA VAL A 302 -23.86 -16.75 -2.77
C VAL A 302 -23.12 -15.68 -1.96
N LEU A 303 -23.86 -14.93 -1.16
CA LEU A 303 -23.30 -14.04 -0.14
C LEU A 303 -23.06 -14.89 1.10
N ASP A 304 -21.81 -15.20 1.40
CA ASP A 304 -21.43 -15.69 2.72
C ASP A 304 -21.11 -14.47 3.61
N LEU A 305 -21.79 -14.49 4.74
CA LEU A 305 -21.76 -13.49 5.81
C LEU A 305 -20.54 -13.67 6.73
#